data_1b67e72a21c921cc25742edb6df81f01
#
_entry.id   1b67e72a21c921cc25742edb6df81f01
#
_cell.length_a   1.000
_cell.length_b   1.000
_cell.length_c   1.000
_cell.angle_alpha   90.00
_cell.angle_beta   90.00
_cell.angle_gamma   90.00
#
_symmetry.space_group_name_H-M   'P 1'
#
loop_
_entity.id
_entity.type
_entity.pdbx_description
1 polymer ?
#
loop_
_entity_poly.entity_id
_entity_poly.type
_entity_poly.pdbx_seq_one_letter_code
_entity_poly.pdbx_strand_id
1 'polypeptide(L)'
;MAASNQVESRSRRVSSKYAYVMANSCLVFSFGLVCFAIATNSGCGLMANAIYIIKGVDLPSEFDDLKEKKVAVVVSTTAGLNADASGILISRHINELLARNVKKIVMVNPEEVDRIINDMPSGERSIPAIGSRLRADYVVLVDVVDLKLREGQTLFRGRSNASVSAYKVTEGERPVFKKTFPEFIYPQHGSPITDFDEATFQRIYLSELALRIARTFYPYDPSIDVAKDAAVSSLGALQ
;
A
#
# COMPACT_ATOMS: atom_id res chain seq x y z
N MET A 1 -0.95 28.39 91.93
CA MET A 1 -0.22 27.36 91.17
C MET A 1 -1.05 26.61 90.07
N ALA A 2 -2.31 26.93 89.84
CA ALA A 2 -3.15 26.20 88.81
C ALA A 2 -3.22 26.89 87.45
N ALA A 3 -2.86 28.16 87.30
CA ALA A 3 -2.96 28.93 86.05
C ALA A 3 -1.80 28.65 85.02
N SER A 4 -0.61 28.32 85.55
CA SER A 4 0.57 28.04 84.71
C SER A 4 0.49 26.76 83.86
N ASN A 5 -0.14 25.75 84.41
CA ASN A 5 -0.25 24.43 83.69
C ASN A 5 -1.28 24.42 82.53
N GLN A 6 -2.23 25.34 82.53
CA GLN A 6 -3.22 25.42 81.43
C GLN A 6 -2.66 26.10 80.18
N VAL A 7 -1.79 27.02 80.31
CA VAL A 7 -1.17 27.76 79.16
C VAL A 7 -0.21 26.86 78.43
N GLU A 8 0.56 26.04 79.14
CA GLU A 8 1.54 25.14 78.58
C GLU A 8 0.86 23.95 77.81
N SER A 9 -0.25 23.41 78.29
CA SER A 9 -0.99 22.36 77.66
C SER A 9 -1.71 22.82 76.34
N ARG A 10 -2.10 24.09 76.28
CA ARG A 10 -2.73 24.68 75.09
C ARG A 10 -1.70 24.95 73.99
N SER A 11 -0.49 25.41 74.36
CA SER A 11 0.60 25.63 73.41
C SER A 11 1.06 24.36 72.73
N ARG A 12 1.18 23.24 73.46
CA ARG A 12 1.58 21.92 72.86
C ARG A 12 0.54 21.35 71.98
N ARG A 13 -0.77 21.55 72.20
CA ARG A 13 -1.83 21.06 71.32
C ARG A 13 -1.95 21.81 69.98
N VAL A 14 -1.65 23.11 70.01
CA VAL A 14 -1.67 23.96 68.83
C VAL A 14 -0.49 23.58 67.91
N SER A 15 0.71 23.45 68.51
CA SER A 15 1.91 23.00 67.73
C SER A 15 1.77 21.65 67.06
N SER A 16 1.12 20.69 67.73
CA SER A 16 0.88 19.34 67.13
C SER A 16 -0.05 19.38 65.95
N LYS A 17 -1.10 20.22 65.96
CA LYS A 17 -2.05 20.34 64.82
C LYS A 17 -1.41 20.96 63.58
N TYR A 18 -0.56 21.95 63.76
CA TYR A 18 0.17 22.56 62.61
C TYR A 18 1.22 21.61 62.04
N ALA A 19 1.92 20.83 62.90
CA ALA A 19 2.86 19.81 62.42
C ALA A 19 2.18 18.72 61.59
N TYR A 20 0.97 18.31 61.97
CA TYR A 20 0.19 17.26 61.23
C TYR A 20 -0.35 17.80 59.91
N VAL A 21 -0.81 19.04 59.85
CA VAL A 21 -1.30 19.70 58.65
C VAL A 21 -0.17 19.93 57.67
N MET A 22 1.02 20.37 58.11
CA MET A 22 2.18 20.55 57.26
C MET A 22 2.72 19.22 56.74
N ALA A 23 2.76 18.16 57.55
CA ALA A 23 3.21 16.84 57.12
C ALA A 23 2.27 16.23 56.02
N ASN A 24 0.95 16.41 56.20
CA ASN A 24 -0.02 15.91 55.22
C ASN A 24 -0.02 16.72 53.91
N SER A 25 0.22 18.05 53.99
CA SER A 25 0.35 18.89 52.80
C SER A 25 1.61 18.56 52.00
N CYS A 26 2.72 18.24 52.65
CA CYS A 26 3.97 17.85 52.01
C CYS A 26 3.84 16.48 51.30
N LEU A 27 3.09 15.56 51.90
CA LEU A 27 2.83 14.22 51.32
C LEU A 27 1.94 14.30 50.07
N VAL A 28 0.90 15.14 50.08
CA VAL A 28 0.03 15.36 48.92
C VAL A 28 0.79 16.04 47.78
N PHE A 29 1.65 17.01 48.08
CA PHE A 29 2.47 17.70 47.09
C PHE A 29 3.53 16.79 46.49
N SER A 30 4.18 15.92 47.29
CA SER A 30 5.12 14.93 46.84
C SER A 30 4.47 13.87 45.93
N PHE A 31 3.26 13.39 46.28
CA PHE A 31 2.51 12.46 45.49
C PHE A 31 2.04 13.04 44.15
N GLY A 32 1.62 14.31 44.15
CA GLY A 32 1.26 15.05 42.94
C GLY A 32 2.44 15.22 41.98
N LEU A 33 3.64 15.50 42.51
CA LEU A 33 4.86 15.65 41.69
C LEU A 33 5.33 14.35 41.07
N VAL A 34 5.20 13.22 41.78
CA VAL A 34 5.52 11.89 41.29
C VAL A 34 4.53 11.44 40.19
N CYS A 35 3.23 11.68 40.37
CA CYS A 35 2.23 11.42 39.35
C CYS A 35 2.43 12.25 38.08
N PHE A 36 2.81 13.52 38.24
CA PHE A 36 3.12 14.40 37.09
C PHE A 36 4.37 13.97 36.35
N ALA A 37 5.42 13.52 37.05
CA ALA A 37 6.64 12.98 36.41
C ALA A 37 6.43 11.66 35.66
N ILE A 38 5.50 10.82 36.12
CA ILE A 38 5.12 9.57 35.41
C ILE A 38 4.29 9.88 34.16
N ALA A 39 3.40 10.88 34.22
CA ALA A 39 2.56 11.27 33.09
C ALA A 39 3.36 11.88 31.94
N THR A 40 4.47 12.58 32.21
CA THR A 40 5.34 13.16 31.16
C THR A 40 6.21 12.15 30.42
N ASN A 41 6.51 10.99 31.01
CA ASN A 41 7.32 9.95 30.36
C ASN A 41 6.50 8.99 29.50
N SER A 42 5.18 8.94 29.59
CA SER A 42 4.32 7.99 28.88
C SER A 42 3.70 8.56 27.59
N GLY A 43 3.92 9.85 27.28
CA GLY A 43 3.14 10.56 26.26
C GLY A 43 3.45 10.20 24.80
N CYS A 44 4.68 9.84 24.46
CA CYS A 44 5.07 9.64 23.04
C CYS A 44 4.66 8.28 22.48
N GLY A 45 4.68 7.23 23.27
CA GLY A 45 4.37 5.87 22.79
C GLY A 45 2.87 5.63 22.59
N LEU A 46 2.02 6.19 23.45
CA LEU A 46 0.56 6.02 23.36
C LEU A 46 -0.04 6.82 22.19
N MET A 47 0.45 8.03 21.93
CA MET A 47 0.01 8.80 20.76
C MET A 47 0.50 8.18 19.44
N ALA A 48 1.72 7.67 19.39
CA ALA A 48 2.23 6.97 18.21
C ALA A 48 1.40 5.69 17.90
N ASN A 49 1.07 4.89 18.92
CA ASN A 49 0.21 3.72 18.77
C ASN A 49 -1.24 4.09 18.38
N ALA A 50 -1.80 5.15 18.92
CA ALA A 50 -3.14 5.60 18.56
C ALA A 50 -3.21 6.08 17.10
N ILE A 51 -2.20 6.79 16.61
CA ILE A 51 -2.11 7.22 15.20
C ILE A 51 -1.94 6.01 14.28
N TYR A 52 -1.15 5.01 14.69
CA TYR A 52 -0.95 3.76 13.97
C TYR A 52 -2.25 2.95 13.82
N ILE A 53 -3.06 2.87 14.89
CA ILE A 53 -4.36 2.15 14.89
C ILE A 53 -5.42 2.90 14.07
N ILE A 54 -5.41 4.24 14.05
CA ILE A 54 -6.44 5.05 13.39
C ILE A 54 -6.16 5.27 11.90
N LYS A 55 -4.90 5.38 11.48
CA LYS A 55 -4.55 5.68 10.08
C LYS A 55 -4.24 4.46 9.23
N GLY A 56 -4.01 3.28 9.81
CA GLY A 56 -3.40 2.17 9.08
C GLY A 56 -1.98 2.54 8.61
N VAL A 57 -1.23 1.60 8.09
CA VAL A 57 0.07 1.84 7.45
C VAL A 57 -0.13 1.87 5.95
N ASP A 58 -0.96 2.81 5.47
CA ASP A 58 -1.08 2.98 4.03
C ASP A 58 0.24 3.53 3.47
N LEU A 59 0.89 2.75 2.63
CA LEU A 59 1.99 3.24 1.82
C LEU A 59 1.43 4.22 0.78
N PRO A 60 2.02 5.43 0.67
CA PRO A 60 1.55 6.41 -0.31
C PRO A 60 1.79 5.91 -1.75
N SER A 61 0.99 6.40 -2.70
CA SER A 61 1.26 6.22 -4.13
C SER A 61 2.61 6.84 -4.50
N GLU A 62 3.34 6.19 -5.40
CA GLU A 62 4.59 6.73 -5.94
C GLU A 62 4.34 7.76 -7.06
N PHE A 63 3.18 7.65 -7.73
CA PHE A 63 2.73 8.59 -8.74
C PHE A 63 1.22 8.81 -8.58
N ASP A 64 0.81 10.04 -8.29
CA ASP A 64 -0.60 10.34 -7.98
C ASP A 64 -1.27 11.35 -8.93
N ASP A 65 -0.61 11.74 -10.02
CA ASP A 65 -1.12 12.67 -11.02
C ASP A 65 -2.26 12.11 -11.90
N LEU A 66 -2.60 10.82 -11.73
CA LEU A 66 -3.73 10.19 -12.44
C LEU A 66 -5.10 10.56 -11.86
N LYS A 67 -5.16 11.22 -10.70
CA LYS A 67 -6.41 11.66 -10.06
C LYS A 67 -7.16 12.65 -10.95
N GLU A 68 -8.45 12.41 -11.13
CA GLU A 68 -9.34 13.26 -11.93
C GLU A 68 -8.93 13.34 -13.42
N LYS A 69 -8.19 12.35 -13.94
CA LYS A 69 -7.71 12.29 -15.33
C LYS A 69 -8.35 11.14 -16.09
N LYS A 70 -8.41 11.31 -17.41
CA LYS A 70 -8.75 10.24 -18.34
C LYS A 70 -7.49 9.46 -18.69
N VAL A 71 -7.46 8.15 -18.36
CA VAL A 71 -6.28 7.31 -18.43
C VAL A 71 -6.54 6.08 -19.28
N ALA A 72 -5.61 5.79 -20.19
CA ALA A 72 -5.56 4.54 -20.94
C ALA A 72 -4.42 3.66 -20.41
N VAL A 73 -4.63 2.34 -20.35
CA VAL A 73 -3.61 1.36 -20.00
C VAL A 73 -3.24 0.56 -21.24
N VAL A 74 -1.95 0.50 -21.53
CA VAL A 74 -1.37 -0.27 -22.63
C VAL A 74 -0.33 -1.21 -22.04
N VAL A 75 -0.37 -2.49 -22.42
CA VAL A 75 0.61 -3.49 -21.99
C VAL A 75 1.45 -3.92 -23.18
N SER A 76 2.76 -3.83 -23.05
CA SER A 76 3.73 -4.34 -24.01
C SER A 76 4.25 -5.68 -23.51
N THR A 77 4.22 -6.67 -24.39
CA THR A 77 4.83 -8.00 -24.19
C THR A 77 5.78 -8.29 -25.35
N THR A 78 6.45 -9.43 -25.30
CA THR A 78 7.27 -9.89 -26.44
C THR A 78 6.47 -10.05 -27.74
N ALA A 79 5.14 -10.21 -27.65
CA ALA A 79 4.25 -10.29 -28.81
C ALA A 79 3.84 -8.91 -29.38
N GLY A 80 4.02 -7.84 -28.61
CA GLY A 80 3.65 -6.48 -28.99
C GLY A 80 2.70 -5.81 -28.00
N LEU A 81 2.15 -4.64 -28.38
CA LEU A 81 1.22 -3.87 -27.54
C LEU A 81 -0.15 -4.56 -27.51
N ASN A 82 -0.59 -4.99 -26.34
CA ASN A 82 -1.84 -5.74 -26.10
C ASN A 82 -2.08 -6.89 -27.09
N ALA A 83 -1.00 -7.50 -27.60
CA ALA A 83 -1.08 -8.41 -28.74
C ALA A 83 -1.38 -9.86 -28.34
N ASP A 84 -1.25 -10.21 -27.05
CA ASP A 84 -1.49 -11.55 -26.54
C ASP A 84 -2.48 -11.56 -25.36
N ALA A 85 -2.97 -12.76 -25.04
CA ALA A 85 -3.92 -12.95 -23.95
C ALA A 85 -3.38 -12.45 -22.58
N SER A 86 -2.07 -12.57 -22.35
CA SER A 86 -1.44 -12.12 -21.12
C SER A 86 -1.47 -10.61 -20.99
N GLY A 87 -1.09 -9.89 -22.05
CA GLY A 87 -1.14 -8.41 -22.09
C GLY A 87 -2.56 -7.89 -21.90
N ILE A 88 -3.55 -8.50 -22.56
CA ILE A 88 -4.96 -8.13 -22.42
C ILE A 88 -5.46 -8.36 -20.97
N LEU A 89 -5.12 -9.49 -20.35
CA LEU A 89 -5.51 -9.77 -18.98
C LEU A 89 -4.88 -8.79 -17.98
N ILE A 90 -3.59 -8.50 -18.11
CA ILE A 90 -2.89 -7.51 -17.25
C ILE A 90 -3.53 -6.13 -17.43
N SER A 91 -3.77 -5.69 -18.65
CA SER A 91 -4.40 -4.40 -18.96
C SER A 91 -5.78 -4.27 -18.30
N ARG A 92 -6.63 -5.29 -18.40
CA ARG A 92 -7.95 -5.31 -17.77
C ARG A 92 -7.86 -5.25 -16.25
N HIS A 93 -7.01 -6.06 -15.64
CA HIS A 93 -6.85 -6.05 -14.18
C HIS A 93 -6.32 -4.71 -13.66
N ILE A 94 -5.33 -4.12 -14.32
CA ILE A 94 -4.83 -2.79 -13.95
C ILE A 94 -5.93 -1.74 -14.10
N ASN A 95 -6.67 -1.77 -15.20
CA ASN A 95 -7.80 -0.86 -15.46
C ASN A 95 -8.83 -0.92 -14.32
N GLU A 96 -9.26 -2.13 -13.91
CA GLU A 96 -10.19 -2.32 -12.80
C GLU A 96 -9.63 -1.84 -11.46
N LEU A 97 -8.35 -2.12 -11.18
CA LEU A 97 -7.71 -1.71 -9.94
C LEU A 97 -7.58 -0.20 -9.84
N LEU A 98 -7.18 0.47 -10.93
CA LEU A 98 -7.10 1.93 -10.98
C LEU A 98 -8.48 2.58 -10.86
N ALA A 99 -9.49 2.06 -11.57
CA ALA A 99 -10.86 2.56 -11.50
C ALA A 99 -11.44 2.52 -10.07
N ARG A 100 -11.08 1.48 -9.28
CA ARG A 100 -11.56 1.32 -7.89
C ARG A 100 -10.80 2.15 -6.87
N ASN A 101 -9.49 2.33 -7.07
CA ASN A 101 -8.59 2.84 -6.02
C ASN A 101 -8.09 4.28 -6.27
N VAL A 102 -8.10 4.77 -7.52
CA VAL A 102 -7.69 6.13 -7.83
C VAL A 102 -8.89 7.05 -7.85
N LYS A 103 -8.82 8.12 -7.07
CA LYS A 103 -9.96 9.04 -6.87
C LYS A 103 -10.36 9.75 -8.16
N LYS A 104 -11.62 9.60 -8.56
CA LYS A 104 -12.24 10.28 -9.72
C LYS A 104 -11.51 10.06 -11.05
N ILE A 105 -10.77 8.96 -11.20
CA ILE A 105 -10.14 8.59 -12.47
C ILE A 105 -11.22 8.21 -13.49
N VAL A 106 -10.99 8.53 -14.75
CA VAL A 106 -11.83 8.06 -15.87
C VAL A 106 -11.00 7.10 -16.70
N MET A 107 -11.31 5.82 -16.62
CA MET A 107 -10.57 4.80 -17.38
C MET A 107 -11.11 4.69 -18.79
N VAL A 108 -10.22 4.61 -19.78
CA VAL A 108 -10.57 4.24 -21.16
C VAL A 108 -10.87 2.74 -21.17
N ASN A 109 -11.94 2.37 -21.90
CA ASN A 109 -12.31 0.96 -22.04
C ASN A 109 -11.19 0.18 -22.73
N PRO A 110 -10.71 -0.94 -22.17
CA PRO A 110 -9.67 -1.78 -22.78
C PRO A 110 -9.96 -2.19 -24.24
N GLU A 111 -11.22 -2.52 -24.57
CA GLU A 111 -11.60 -2.86 -25.95
C GLU A 111 -11.45 -1.67 -26.92
N GLU A 112 -11.61 -0.44 -26.45
CA GLU A 112 -11.37 0.77 -27.26
C GLU A 112 -9.86 0.96 -27.46
N VAL A 113 -9.06 0.71 -26.44
CA VAL A 113 -7.58 0.74 -26.54
C VAL A 113 -7.10 -0.27 -27.58
N ASP A 114 -7.56 -1.51 -27.49
CA ASP A 114 -7.18 -2.59 -28.41
C ASP A 114 -7.56 -2.28 -29.85
N ARG A 115 -8.77 -1.75 -30.06
CA ARG A 115 -9.23 -1.34 -31.39
C ARG A 115 -8.33 -0.23 -31.98
N ILE A 116 -8.04 0.81 -31.22
CA ILE A 116 -7.17 1.90 -31.68
C ILE A 116 -5.77 1.40 -32.02
N ILE A 117 -5.18 0.53 -31.18
CA ILE A 117 -3.86 -0.04 -31.44
C ILE A 117 -3.87 -0.86 -32.74
N ASN A 118 -4.93 -1.65 -32.98
CA ASN A 118 -5.03 -2.47 -34.18
C ASN A 118 -5.27 -1.66 -35.45
N ASP A 119 -6.05 -0.58 -35.35
CA ASP A 119 -6.39 0.30 -36.49
C ASP A 119 -5.21 1.21 -36.89
N MET A 120 -4.21 1.41 -36.01
CA MET A 120 -3.05 2.26 -36.31
C MET A 120 -1.97 1.48 -37.09
N PRO A 121 -1.39 2.09 -38.14
CA PRO A 121 -0.21 1.55 -38.78
C PRO A 121 0.95 1.38 -37.79
N SER A 122 1.73 0.29 -37.95
CA SER A 122 2.81 -0.04 -36.99
C SER A 122 3.83 1.09 -36.81
N GLY A 123 4.11 1.88 -37.82
CA GLY A 123 5.04 3.03 -37.76
C GLY A 123 4.49 4.27 -37.02
N GLU A 124 3.19 4.33 -36.74
CA GLU A 124 2.54 5.43 -36.05
C GLU A 124 2.16 5.12 -34.60
N ARG A 125 2.41 3.92 -34.13
CA ARG A 125 2.01 3.42 -32.79
C ARG A 125 2.89 3.95 -31.65
N SER A 126 3.17 5.25 -31.64
CA SER A 126 3.81 5.84 -30.45
C SER A 126 2.79 5.97 -29.31
N ILE A 127 3.26 5.85 -28.06
CA ILE A 127 2.37 5.87 -26.87
C ILE A 127 1.56 7.17 -26.79
N PRO A 128 2.15 8.37 -27.01
CA PRO A 128 1.38 9.61 -27.04
C PRO A 128 0.38 9.68 -28.20
N ALA A 129 0.71 9.09 -29.36
CA ALA A 129 -0.21 9.05 -30.50
C ALA A 129 -1.47 8.20 -30.21
N ILE A 130 -1.27 7.04 -29.54
CA ILE A 130 -2.36 6.19 -29.05
C ILE A 130 -3.23 6.99 -28.06
N GLY A 131 -2.59 7.65 -27.08
CA GLY A 131 -3.28 8.49 -26.09
C GLY A 131 -4.10 9.62 -26.74
N SER A 132 -3.56 10.29 -27.74
CA SER A 132 -4.23 11.35 -28.49
C SER A 132 -5.47 10.84 -29.20
N ARG A 133 -5.42 9.69 -29.87
CA ARG A 133 -6.58 9.07 -30.54
C ARG A 133 -7.66 8.65 -29.53
N LEU A 134 -7.28 8.21 -28.34
CA LEU A 134 -8.17 7.86 -27.23
C LEU A 134 -8.71 9.09 -26.49
N ARG A 135 -8.20 10.29 -26.78
CA ARG A 135 -8.48 11.53 -26.03
C ARG A 135 -8.21 11.32 -24.52
N ALA A 136 -7.13 10.61 -24.20
CA ALA A 136 -6.69 10.40 -22.84
C ALA A 136 -5.74 11.51 -22.40
N ASP A 137 -5.74 11.85 -21.11
CA ASP A 137 -4.77 12.78 -20.52
C ASP A 137 -3.43 12.07 -20.29
N TYR A 138 -3.51 10.81 -19.87
CA TYR A 138 -2.35 9.95 -19.58
C TYR A 138 -2.48 8.58 -20.24
N VAL A 139 -1.35 8.03 -20.62
CA VAL A 139 -1.22 6.61 -20.99
C VAL A 139 -0.24 5.96 -20.02
N VAL A 140 -0.70 4.91 -19.35
CA VAL A 140 0.14 4.03 -18.53
C VAL A 140 0.59 2.87 -19.41
N LEU A 141 1.88 2.85 -19.74
CA LEU A 141 2.53 1.74 -20.45
C LEU A 141 3.15 0.80 -19.44
N VAL A 142 2.81 -0.46 -19.53
CA VAL A 142 3.42 -1.56 -18.76
C VAL A 142 4.18 -2.46 -19.72
N ASP A 143 5.48 -2.58 -19.50
CA ASP A 143 6.33 -3.54 -20.24
C ASP A 143 6.52 -4.79 -19.39
N VAL A 144 6.18 -5.95 -19.95
CA VAL A 144 6.38 -7.26 -19.31
C VAL A 144 7.25 -8.11 -20.21
N VAL A 145 8.40 -8.51 -19.67
CA VAL A 145 9.36 -9.35 -20.38
C VAL A 145 9.67 -10.61 -19.57
N ASP A 146 10.19 -11.63 -20.26
CA ASP A 146 10.61 -12.90 -19.67
C ASP A 146 9.52 -13.62 -18.87
N LEU A 147 8.26 -13.51 -19.30
CA LEU A 147 7.15 -14.19 -18.68
C LEU A 147 7.27 -15.72 -18.83
N LYS A 148 7.44 -16.39 -17.69
CA LYS A 148 7.49 -17.85 -17.58
C LYS A 148 6.53 -18.29 -16.48
N LEU A 149 5.75 -19.33 -16.70
CA LEU A 149 4.76 -19.82 -15.75
C LEU A 149 5.15 -21.14 -15.09
N ARG A 150 6.17 -21.81 -15.61
CA ARG A 150 6.61 -23.12 -15.11
C ARG A 150 8.07 -23.11 -14.69
N GLU A 151 8.37 -23.86 -13.64
CA GLU A 151 9.70 -24.25 -13.24
C GLU A 151 9.86 -25.76 -13.38
N GLY A 152 10.67 -26.18 -14.37
CA GLY A 152 10.74 -27.58 -14.76
C GLY A 152 9.42 -28.12 -15.33
N GLN A 153 9.15 -29.41 -15.10
CA GLN A 153 7.97 -30.08 -15.64
C GLN A 153 6.85 -30.29 -14.62
N THR A 154 7.12 -30.07 -13.34
CA THR A 154 6.23 -30.47 -12.23
C THR A 154 5.71 -29.32 -11.38
N LEU A 155 6.25 -28.11 -11.57
CA LEU A 155 5.88 -26.96 -10.73
C LEU A 155 5.39 -25.78 -11.58
N PHE A 156 4.29 -25.19 -11.13
CA PHE A 156 3.91 -23.85 -11.51
C PHE A 156 4.64 -22.85 -10.60
N ARG A 157 5.44 -21.98 -11.21
CA ARG A 157 6.13 -20.87 -10.59
C ARG A 157 6.31 -19.77 -11.60
N GLY A 158 5.49 -18.75 -11.48
CA GLY A 158 5.52 -17.62 -12.38
C GLY A 158 6.75 -16.75 -12.14
N ARG A 159 7.38 -16.29 -13.21
CA ARG A 159 8.48 -15.29 -13.18
C ARG A 159 8.28 -14.31 -14.31
N SER A 160 8.52 -13.03 -14.03
CA SER A 160 8.57 -11.99 -15.06
C SER A 160 9.35 -10.78 -14.57
N ASN A 161 9.89 -10.03 -15.53
CA ASN A 161 10.39 -8.68 -15.30
C ASN A 161 9.34 -7.69 -15.80
N ALA A 162 9.10 -6.63 -15.05
CA ALA A 162 8.13 -5.61 -15.43
C ALA A 162 8.68 -4.21 -15.21
N SER A 163 8.25 -3.28 -16.06
CA SER A 163 8.39 -1.86 -15.82
C SER A 163 7.11 -1.12 -16.14
N VAL A 164 6.88 0.02 -15.50
CA VAL A 164 5.73 0.87 -15.76
C VAL A 164 6.20 2.29 -16.06
N SER A 165 5.56 2.91 -17.05
CA SER A 165 5.82 4.29 -17.44
C SER A 165 4.51 5.04 -17.61
N ALA A 166 4.39 6.25 -17.08
CA ALA A 166 3.26 7.13 -17.32
C ALA A 166 3.66 8.23 -18.32
N TYR A 167 2.86 8.37 -19.36
CA TYR A 167 3.03 9.40 -20.40
C TYR A 167 1.89 10.41 -20.28
N LYS A 168 2.22 11.66 -20.16
CA LYS A 168 1.25 12.73 -20.30
C LYS A 168 1.16 13.10 -21.77
N VAL A 169 -0.01 12.91 -22.37
CA VAL A 169 -0.23 12.97 -23.82
C VAL A 169 0.18 14.32 -24.41
N THR A 170 0.05 15.39 -23.64
CA THR A 170 0.41 16.76 -24.06
C THR A 170 1.91 17.08 -23.96
N GLU A 171 2.71 16.25 -23.30
CA GLU A 171 4.14 16.50 -23.04
C GLU A 171 5.07 15.70 -23.98
N GLY A 172 4.49 14.95 -24.93
CA GLY A 172 5.26 14.25 -25.97
C GLY A 172 5.74 12.87 -25.57
N GLU A 173 6.84 12.40 -26.16
CA GLU A 173 7.28 10.99 -26.11
C GLU A 173 8.07 10.61 -24.86
N ARG A 174 8.37 11.56 -23.99
CA ARG A 174 9.09 11.24 -22.74
C ARG A 174 8.11 10.89 -21.64
N PRO A 175 8.32 9.76 -20.93
CA PRO A 175 7.49 9.44 -19.78
C PRO A 175 7.73 10.47 -18.65
N VAL A 176 6.66 10.92 -18.00
CA VAL A 176 6.72 11.80 -16.82
C VAL A 176 7.02 10.99 -15.55
N PHE A 177 6.80 9.68 -15.61
CA PHE A 177 7.13 8.74 -14.55
C PHE A 177 7.59 7.41 -15.15
N LYS A 178 8.61 6.79 -14.53
CA LYS A 178 9.07 5.44 -14.89
C LYS A 178 9.54 4.70 -13.65
N LYS A 179 9.12 3.45 -13.52
CA LYS A 179 9.56 2.53 -12.47
C LYS A 179 9.83 1.16 -13.06
N THR A 180 10.97 0.58 -12.69
CA THR A 180 11.31 -0.82 -12.98
C THR A 180 11.13 -1.64 -11.71
N PHE A 181 10.43 -2.76 -11.79
CA PHE A 181 10.24 -3.66 -10.67
C PHE A 181 11.35 -4.71 -10.63
N PRO A 182 11.75 -5.16 -9.42
CA PRO A 182 12.53 -6.39 -9.30
C PRO A 182 11.77 -7.57 -9.90
N GLU A 183 12.49 -8.61 -10.34
CA GLU A 183 11.86 -9.85 -10.83
C GLU A 183 10.71 -10.28 -9.92
N PHE A 184 9.55 -10.50 -10.51
CA PHE A 184 8.38 -10.95 -9.79
C PHE A 184 8.27 -12.46 -9.87
N ILE A 185 8.34 -13.12 -8.72
CA ILE A 185 8.23 -14.58 -8.58
C ILE A 185 7.01 -14.88 -7.72
N TYR A 186 6.09 -15.69 -8.24
CA TYR A 186 4.89 -16.10 -7.50
C TYR A 186 4.38 -17.47 -7.96
N PRO A 187 3.98 -18.35 -7.01
CA PRO A 187 4.28 -18.30 -5.59
C PRO A 187 5.78 -18.53 -5.31
N GLN A 188 6.28 -18.09 -4.16
CA GLN A 188 7.72 -18.17 -3.85
C GLN A 188 8.27 -19.60 -3.86
N HIS A 189 7.48 -20.57 -3.38
CA HIS A 189 7.88 -21.97 -3.30
C HIS A 189 7.39 -22.84 -4.47
N GLY A 190 6.65 -22.23 -5.43
CA GLY A 190 5.99 -22.98 -6.50
C GLY A 190 4.77 -23.74 -6.00
N SER A 191 3.89 -24.17 -6.93
CA SER A 191 2.74 -25.02 -6.67
C SER A 191 2.80 -26.24 -7.59
N PRO A 192 2.50 -27.46 -7.12
CA PRO A 192 2.41 -28.62 -7.97
C PRO A 192 1.43 -28.40 -9.13
N ILE A 193 1.75 -28.95 -10.31
CA ILE A 193 0.84 -28.85 -11.49
C ILE A 193 -0.48 -29.61 -11.29
N THR A 194 -0.58 -30.43 -10.25
CA THR A 194 -1.80 -31.15 -9.87
C THR A 194 -2.84 -30.24 -9.20
N ASP A 195 -2.44 -29.09 -8.66
CA ASP A 195 -3.31 -28.22 -7.86
C ASP A 195 -4.18 -27.32 -8.72
N PHE A 196 -3.68 -26.96 -9.93
CA PHE A 196 -4.34 -26.03 -10.85
C PHE A 196 -4.10 -26.47 -12.30
N ASP A 197 -5.04 -26.12 -13.19
CA ASP A 197 -4.72 -26.08 -14.61
C ASP A 197 -3.89 -24.82 -14.95
N GLU A 198 -3.14 -24.91 -16.04
CA GLU A 198 -2.22 -23.84 -16.45
C GLU A 198 -2.92 -22.49 -16.69
N ALA A 199 -4.13 -22.50 -17.25
CA ALA A 199 -4.88 -21.29 -17.52
C ALA A 199 -5.36 -20.61 -16.22
N THR A 200 -5.72 -21.40 -15.21
CA THR A 200 -6.07 -20.90 -13.88
C THR A 200 -4.85 -20.32 -13.19
N PHE A 201 -3.71 -21.03 -13.22
CA PHE A 201 -2.46 -20.51 -12.66
C PHE A 201 -2.02 -19.22 -13.36
N GLN A 202 -2.08 -19.16 -14.69
CA GLN A 202 -1.77 -17.95 -15.45
C GLN A 202 -2.62 -16.76 -14.99
N ARG A 203 -3.93 -16.93 -14.85
CA ARG A 203 -4.82 -15.86 -14.37
C ARG A 203 -4.43 -15.36 -12.97
N ILE A 204 -4.14 -16.29 -12.05
CA ILE A 204 -3.70 -15.95 -10.69
C ILE A 204 -2.40 -15.13 -10.76
N TYR A 205 -1.38 -15.62 -11.45
CA TYR A 205 -0.09 -14.96 -11.59
C TYR A 205 -0.21 -13.55 -12.17
N LEU A 206 -0.95 -13.42 -13.30
CA LEU A 206 -1.13 -12.14 -13.98
C LEU A 206 -1.94 -11.14 -13.14
N SER A 207 -2.89 -11.61 -12.33
CA SER A 207 -3.62 -10.74 -11.41
C SER A 207 -2.74 -10.21 -10.27
N GLU A 208 -1.87 -11.02 -9.71
CA GLU A 208 -0.91 -10.60 -8.68
C GLU A 208 0.15 -9.64 -9.25
N LEU A 209 0.64 -9.90 -10.47
CA LEU A 209 1.54 -8.99 -11.17
C LEU A 209 0.86 -7.63 -11.43
N ALA A 210 -0.38 -7.64 -11.93
CA ALA A 210 -1.16 -6.43 -12.16
C ALA A 210 -1.41 -5.64 -10.88
N LEU A 211 -1.72 -6.33 -9.77
CA LEU A 211 -1.90 -5.72 -8.45
C LEU A 211 -0.62 -5.01 -8.00
N ARG A 212 0.53 -5.66 -8.11
CA ARG A 212 1.82 -5.09 -7.76
C ARG A 212 2.13 -3.82 -8.56
N ILE A 213 1.84 -3.82 -9.86
CA ILE A 213 2.06 -2.68 -10.74
C ILE A 213 1.09 -1.54 -10.40
N ALA A 214 -0.20 -1.84 -10.25
CA ALA A 214 -1.25 -0.85 -10.02
C ALA A 214 -1.06 -0.07 -8.70
N ARG A 215 -0.49 -0.70 -7.67
CA ARG A 215 -0.16 -0.08 -6.36
C ARG A 215 0.82 1.09 -6.45
N THR A 216 1.51 1.25 -7.56
CA THR A 216 2.32 2.45 -7.83
C THR A 216 1.47 3.73 -7.86
N PHE A 217 0.18 3.62 -8.21
CA PHE A 217 -0.70 4.75 -8.52
C PHE A 217 -1.73 5.09 -7.43
N TYR A 218 -1.83 4.31 -6.36
CA TYR A 218 -2.74 4.57 -5.24
C TYR A 218 -2.17 4.09 -3.91
N PRO A 219 -2.58 4.70 -2.79
CA PRO A 219 -2.17 4.24 -1.47
C PRO A 219 -2.72 2.85 -1.16
N TYR A 220 -1.94 2.00 -0.50
CA TYR A 220 -2.35 0.65 -0.14
C TYR A 220 -1.76 0.21 1.21
N ASP A 221 -2.48 -0.69 1.90
CA ASP A 221 -2.03 -1.31 3.14
C ASP A 221 -1.19 -2.57 2.82
N PRO A 222 0.12 -2.59 3.12
CA PRO A 222 0.98 -3.75 2.86
C PRO A 222 0.68 -4.94 3.76
N SER A 223 -0.04 -4.78 4.86
CA SER A 223 -0.38 -5.87 5.78
C SER A 223 -1.33 -6.89 5.16
N ILE A 224 -2.10 -6.49 4.14
CA ILE A 224 -3.01 -7.37 3.40
C ILE A 224 -2.23 -8.47 2.66
N ASP A 225 -1.02 -8.20 2.18
CA ASP A 225 -0.20 -9.18 1.47
C ASP A 225 0.35 -10.23 2.42
N VAL A 226 0.84 -9.81 3.57
CA VAL A 226 1.33 -10.72 4.61
C VAL A 226 0.22 -11.69 5.06
N ALA A 227 -1.03 -11.20 5.16
CA ALA A 227 -2.17 -12.02 5.51
C ALA A 227 -2.53 -13.04 4.40
N LYS A 228 -2.42 -12.64 3.12
CA LYS A 228 -2.64 -13.56 1.98
C LYS A 228 -1.58 -14.64 1.89
N ASP A 229 -0.31 -14.29 2.00
CA ASP A 229 0.80 -15.24 1.96
C ASP A 229 0.73 -16.24 3.13
N ALA A 230 0.34 -15.77 4.32
CA ALA A 230 0.11 -16.64 5.47
C ALA A 230 -1.08 -17.60 5.25
N ALA A 231 -2.18 -17.13 4.64
CA ALA A 231 -3.34 -17.95 4.33
C ALA A 231 -3.03 -19.04 3.29
N VAL A 232 -2.28 -18.70 2.23
CA VAL A 232 -1.85 -19.68 1.21
C VAL A 232 -0.90 -20.71 1.81
N SER A 233 0.03 -20.29 2.67
CA SER A 233 0.97 -21.20 3.36
C SER A 233 0.25 -22.14 4.33
N SER A 234 -0.82 -21.70 4.98
CA SER A 234 -1.60 -22.54 5.92
C SER A 234 -2.47 -23.57 5.21
N LEU A 235 -2.97 -23.28 4.02
CA LEU A 235 -3.73 -24.25 3.20
C LEU A 235 -2.83 -25.39 2.70
N GLY A 236 -1.57 -25.12 2.37
CA GLY A 236 -0.58 -26.13 1.98
C GLY A 236 -0.10 -27.02 3.14
N ALA A 237 -0.25 -26.58 4.41
CA ALA A 237 0.15 -27.34 5.60
C ALA A 237 -0.94 -28.30 6.12
N LEU A 238 -2.14 -28.27 5.57
CA LEU A 238 -3.28 -29.09 5.96
C LEU A 238 -3.51 -30.30 5.01
N GLN A 239 -2.64 -30.50 4.03
CA GLN A 239 -2.57 -31.66 3.14
C GLN A 239 -1.37 -32.56 3.50
#